data_72b4b379d20149a456ae68c92b82497b
#
_entry.id   72b4b379d20149a456ae68c92b82497b
#
_cell.length_a   1.000
_cell.length_b   1.000
_cell.length_c   1.000
_cell.angle_alpha   90.00
_cell.angle_beta   90.00
_cell.angle_gamma   90.00
#
_symmetry.space_group_name_H-M   'P 1'
#
loop_
_entity.id
_entity.type
_entity.pdbx_description
1 polymer ?
#
loop_
_entity_poly.entity_id
_entity_poly.type
_entity_poly.pdbx_seq_one_letter_code
_entity_poly.pdbx_strand_id
1 'polypeptide(L)'
;KLAAKPEVRAAFTEAERDVDRAMREQIELCEIEAPTFHEENRARRVAELMRTYGLKDVVIDPIGNVVGRRPGRGNGPVLALGAHMDSVFPAGTDVKVRQEGRIYHAPGIGDNCSGLRALLQILRMYEDNHIETEGDLLFVGTVGEEGNGDIRGSKALFDGSRHIDGFIAIDSTDVGRILKGATGSHRWRICVDGTGGHSYADFGHVPSAIHAICRAGAKIADFKVPEDPKTTFT
;
A
#
# COMPACT_ATOMS: atom_id res chain seq x y z
N LYS A 1 8.17 24.10 -16.78
CA LYS A 1 7.28 24.31 -17.95
C LYS A 1 5.89 23.76 -17.72
N LEU A 2 5.71 22.51 -17.24
CA LEU A 2 4.37 21.91 -16.97
C LEU A 2 3.60 22.68 -15.91
N ALA A 3 4.22 22.95 -14.76
CA ALA A 3 3.60 23.70 -13.66
C ALA A 3 3.17 25.14 -14.02
N ALA A 4 3.58 25.65 -15.18
CA ALA A 4 3.19 26.98 -15.66
C ALA A 4 1.92 26.95 -16.55
N LYS A 5 1.44 25.77 -16.94
CA LYS A 5 0.23 25.64 -17.73
C LYS A 5 -1.00 26.05 -16.90
N PRO A 6 -1.96 26.78 -17.49
CA PRO A 6 -3.14 27.28 -16.76
C PRO A 6 -3.94 26.18 -16.07
N GLU A 7 -4.19 25.08 -16.77
CA GLU A 7 -4.95 23.92 -16.26
C GLU A 7 -4.24 23.26 -15.06
N VAL A 8 -2.90 23.18 -15.09
CA VAL A 8 -2.11 22.64 -13.98
C VAL A 8 -2.12 23.55 -12.77
N ARG A 9 -2.05 24.89 -13.00
CA ARG A 9 -2.19 25.86 -11.91
C ARG A 9 -3.57 25.85 -11.29
N ALA A 10 -4.61 25.74 -12.11
CA ALA A 10 -5.98 25.62 -11.63
C ALA A 10 -6.13 24.40 -10.73
N ALA A 11 -5.59 23.25 -11.14
CA ALA A 11 -5.62 22.00 -10.36
C ALA A 11 -4.91 22.15 -9.01
N PHE A 12 -3.74 22.82 -8.94
CA PHE A 12 -3.09 23.09 -7.66
C PHE A 12 -3.90 24.00 -6.75
N THR A 13 -4.48 25.07 -7.31
CA THR A 13 -5.35 25.98 -6.55
C THR A 13 -6.60 25.27 -6.03
N GLU A 14 -7.17 24.36 -6.81
CA GLU A 14 -8.29 23.54 -6.39
C GLU A 14 -7.90 22.60 -5.27
N ALA A 15 -6.77 21.92 -5.39
CA ALA A 15 -6.27 21.03 -4.34
C ALA A 15 -6.08 21.74 -2.99
N GLU A 16 -5.61 23.00 -3.01
CA GLU A 16 -5.49 23.83 -1.81
C GLU A 16 -6.85 24.18 -1.18
N ARG A 17 -7.90 24.31 -2.00
CA ARG A 17 -9.25 24.62 -1.53
C ARG A 17 -10.04 23.38 -1.09
N ASP A 18 -9.70 22.22 -1.63
CA ASP A 18 -10.43 20.94 -1.44
C ASP A 18 -9.95 20.15 -0.22
N VAL A 19 -9.16 20.76 0.65
CA VAL A 19 -8.55 20.07 1.82
C VAL A 19 -9.59 19.43 2.73
N ASP A 20 -10.72 20.13 2.99
CA ASP A 20 -11.74 19.60 3.88
C ASP A 20 -12.45 18.37 3.29
N ARG A 21 -12.67 18.33 1.97
CA ARG A 21 -13.21 17.17 1.28
C ARG A 21 -12.20 16.01 1.32
N ALA A 22 -10.96 16.30 0.96
CA ALA A 22 -9.89 15.33 0.99
C ALA A 22 -9.72 14.69 2.39
N MET A 23 -9.82 15.49 3.45
CA MET A 23 -9.79 14.99 4.83
C MET A 23 -10.99 14.12 5.18
N ARG A 24 -12.19 14.49 4.76
CA ARG A 24 -13.38 13.63 4.97
C ARG A 24 -13.23 12.28 4.28
N GLU A 25 -12.68 12.23 3.06
CA GLU A 25 -12.40 10.98 2.35
C GLU A 25 -11.33 10.14 3.06
N GLN A 26 -10.28 10.77 3.55
CA GLN A 26 -9.25 10.07 4.33
C GLN A 26 -9.83 9.45 5.60
N ILE A 27 -10.66 10.20 6.33
CA ILE A 27 -11.35 9.72 7.53
C ILE A 27 -12.26 8.54 7.18
N GLU A 28 -13.09 8.70 6.16
CA GLU A 28 -14.01 7.65 5.71
C GLU A 28 -13.28 6.35 5.37
N LEU A 29 -12.20 6.44 4.58
CA LEU A 29 -11.40 5.27 4.20
C LEU A 29 -10.67 4.65 5.40
N CYS A 30 -10.20 5.47 6.33
CA CYS A 30 -9.54 5.00 7.55
C CYS A 30 -10.50 4.21 8.44
N GLU A 31 -11.75 4.67 8.58
CA GLU A 31 -12.78 4.03 9.42
C GLU A 31 -13.34 2.72 8.83
N ILE A 32 -12.89 2.31 7.65
CA ILE A 32 -13.14 0.99 7.09
C ILE A 32 -11.95 0.09 7.45
N GLU A 33 -12.16 -0.88 8.33
CA GLU A 33 -11.11 -1.86 8.65
C GLU A 33 -10.60 -2.55 7.39
N ALA A 34 -9.29 -2.68 7.27
CA ALA A 34 -8.64 -3.36 6.15
C ALA A 34 -7.34 -4.03 6.59
N PRO A 35 -7.39 -5.02 7.48
CA PRO A 35 -6.21 -5.82 7.79
C PRO A 35 -5.66 -6.45 6.51
N THR A 36 -4.34 -6.65 6.43
CA THR A 36 -3.72 -7.38 5.33
C THR A 36 -4.42 -8.73 5.12
N PHE A 37 -4.83 -9.03 3.88
CA PHE A 37 -5.68 -10.12 3.40
C PHE A 37 -7.19 -9.95 3.61
N HIS A 38 -7.66 -8.84 4.16
CA HIS A 38 -9.08 -8.54 4.40
C HIS A 38 -9.43 -7.11 3.98
N GLU A 39 -8.98 -6.72 2.78
CA GLU A 39 -9.11 -5.36 2.25
C GLU A 39 -10.40 -5.11 1.47
N GLU A 40 -11.26 -6.11 1.30
CA GLU A 40 -12.39 -6.10 0.35
C GLU A 40 -13.36 -4.94 0.58
N ASN A 41 -13.61 -4.56 1.83
CA ASN A 41 -14.54 -3.48 2.15
C ASN A 41 -13.97 -2.12 1.71
N ARG A 42 -12.70 -1.88 2.03
CA ARG A 42 -12.01 -0.66 1.61
C ARG A 42 -11.83 -0.61 0.11
N ALA A 43 -11.50 -1.74 -0.54
CA ALA A 43 -11.39 -1.84 -1.99
C ALA A 43 -12.69 -1.49 -2.71
N ARG A 44 -13.84 -1.98 -2.22
CA ARG A 44 -15.15 -1.59 -2.78
C ARG A 44 -15.37 -0.09 -2.69
N ARG A 45 -15.05 0.52 -1.54
CA ARG A 45 -15.24 1.95 -1.36
C ARG A 45 -14.31 2.78 -2.25
N VAL A 46 -13.04 2.40 -2.37
CA VAL A 46 -12.09 3.04 -3.28
C VAL A 46 -12.58 2.95 -4.73
N ALA A 47 -13.07 1.78 -5.16
CA ALA A 47 -13.62 1.60 -6.50
C ALA A 47 -14.86 2.49 -6.76
N GLU A 48 -15.75 2.64 -5.78
CA GLU A 48 -16.90 3.55 -5.87
C GLU A 48 -16.46 5.00 -6.01
N LEU A 49 -15.50 5.44 -5.20
CA LEU A 49 -14.96 6.80 -5.28
C LEU A 49 -14.30 7.07 -6.63
N MET A 50 -13.48 6.14 -7.15
CA MET A 50 -12.87 6.27 -8.47
C MET A 50 -13.92 6.43 -9.59
N ARG A 51 -15.02 5.66 -9.54
CA ARG A 51 -16.13 5.81 -10.50
C ARG A 51 -16.85 7.14 -10.34
N THR A 52 -17.09 7.57 -9.10
CA THR A 52 -17.71 8.86 -8.80
C THR A 52 -16.90 10.02 -9.36
N TYR A 53 -15.57 9.87 -9.40
CA TYR A 53 -14.64 10.88 -9.94
C TYR A 53 -14.33 10.69 -11.43
N GLY A 54 -15.15 9.98 -12.16
CA GLY A 54 -15.14 9.97 -13.62
C GLY A 54 -14.50 8.76 -14.28
N LEU A 55 -13.80 7.88 -13.55
CA LEU A 55 -13.24 6.67 -14.15
C LEU A 55 -14.35 5.68 -14.49
N LYS A 56 -14.40 5.25 -15.77
CA LYS A 56 -15.41 4.31 -16.26
C LYS A 56 -14.98 2.85 -16.14
N ASP A 57 -13.69 2.57 -16.38
CA ASP A 57 -13.13 1.23 -16.41
C ASP A 57 -12.47 0.91 -15.06
N VAL A 58 -13.26 0.87 -13.99
CA VAL A 58 -12.78 0.53 -12.64
C VAL A 58 -13.13 -0.91 -12.33
N VAL A 59 -12.11 -1.72 -12.10
CA VAL A 59 -12.23 -3.14 -11.75
C VAL A 59 -11.55 -3.43 -10.40
N ILE A 60 -12.07 -4.42 -9.69
CA ILE A 60 -11.35 -5.09 -8.61
C ILE A 60 -10.83 -6.38 -9.21
N ASP A 61 -9.50 -6.53 -9.26
CA ASP A 61 -8.89 -7.70 -9.86
C ASP A 61 -8.95 -8.94 -8.93
N PRO A 62 -8.59 -10.14 -9.40
CA PRO A 62 -8.69 -11.35 -8.59
C PRO A 62 -7.81 -11.35 -7.33
N ILE A 63 -6.76 -10.53 -7.28
CA ILE A 63 -5.91 -10.36 -6.08
C ILE A 63 -6.54 -9.41 -5.08
N GLY A 64 -7.47 -8.53 -5.54
CA GLY A 64 -8.14 -7.52 -4.75
C GLY A 64 -7.69 -6.08 -5.02
N ASN A 65 -6.74 -5.84 -5.95
CA ASN A 65 -6.40 -4.47 -6.33
C ASN A 65 -7.58 -3.78 -6.99
N VAL A 66 -7.76 -2.52 -6.69
CA VAL A 66 -8.66 -1.63 -7.45
C VAL A 66 -7.86 -0.98 -8.56
N VAL A 67 -8.25 -1.17 -9.80
CA VAL A 67 -7.56 -0.57 -10.95
C VAL A 67 -8.56 0.22 -11.77
N GLY A 68 -8.32 1.52 -11.90
CA GLY A 68 -9.09 2.41 -12.77
C GLY A 68 -8.20 3.00 -13.85
N ARG A 69 -8.65 2.98 -15.10
CA ARG A 69 -7.92 3.52 -16.25
C ARG A 69 -8.47 4.87 -16.65
N ARG A 70 -7.60 5.83 -16.83
CA ARG A 70 -7.84 7.11 -17.48
C ARG A 70 -7.11 7.14 -18.82
N PRO A 71 -7.82 7.14 -19.96
CA PRO A 71 -7.18 7.14 -21.27
C PRO A 71 -6.39 8.42 -21.53
N GLY A 72 -5.22 8.28 -22.14
CA GLY A 72 -4.48 9.37 -22.75
C GLY A 72 -4.96 9.65 -24.17
N ARG A 73 -4.35 10.66 -24.84
CA ARG A 73 -4.68 11.07 -26.21
C ARG A 73 -4.01 10.23 -27.29
N GLY A 74 -2.99 9.44 -26.97
CA GLY A 74 -2.19 8.76 -27.95
C GLY A 74 -1.43 7.54 -27.43
N ASN A 75 -0.31 7.26 -28.05
CA ASN A 75 0.54 6.11 -27.75
C ASN A 75 1.69 6.46 -26.78
N GLY A 76 1.42 7.33 -25.81
CA GLY A 76 2.39 7.67 -24.76
C GLY A 76 2.57 6.51 -23.77
N PRO A 77 3.53 6.63 -22.85
CA PRO A 77 3.78 5.63 -21.84
C PRO A 77 2.60 5.50 -20.87
N VAL A 78 2.38 4.30 -20.36
CA VAL A 78 1.39 4.00 -19.32
C VAL A 78 2.03 4.22 -17.96
N LEU A 79 1.49 5.18 -17.21
CA LEU A 79 1.93 5.48 -15.85
C LEU A 79 0.88 5.02 -14.83
N ALA A 80 1.28 4.19 -13.88
CA ALA A 80 0.44 3.83 -12.77
C ALA A 80 0.78 4.67 -11.52
N LEU A 81 -0.26 5.19 -10.88
CA LEU A 81 -0.22 5.84 -9.57
C LEU A 81 -0.91 4.91 -8.59
N GLY A 82 -0.22 4.51 -7.53
CA GLY A 82 -0.74 3.53 -6.58
C GLY A 82 -0.62 3.98 -5.13
N ALA A 83 -1.59 3.55 -4.30
CA ALA A 83 -1.52 3.60 -2.85
C ALA A 83 -2.07 2.30 -2.28
N HIS A 84 -1.47 1.79 -1.20
CA HIS A 84 -1.96 0.55 -0.63
C HIS A 84 -3.19 0.77 0.26
N MET A 85 -4.05 -0.26 0.30
CA MET A 85 -5.33 -0.22 0.99
C MET A 85 -5.30 -0.94 2.34
N ASP A 86 -4.34 -1.82 2.57
CA ASP A 86 -4.24 -2.57 3.81
C ASP A 86 -3.56 -1.79 4.94
N SER A 87 -3.63 -2.34 6.13
CA SER A 87 -2.93 -1.84 7.30
C SER A 87 -2.45 -3.00 8.18
N VAL A 88 -1.44 -2.72 9.02
CA VAL A 88 -0.88 -3.70 9.97
C VAL A 88 -1.82 -4.04 11.13
N PHE A 89 -2.92 -3.30 11.29
CA PHE A 89 -3.83 -3.45 12.43
C PHE A 89 -4.78 -4.62 12.22
N PRO A 90 -4.93 -5.52 13.20
CA PRO A 90 -5.81 -6.67 13.09
C PRO A 90 -7.29 -6.28 13.09
N ALA A 91 -8.14 -7.18 12.60
CA ALA A 91 -9.59 -7.01 12.64
C ALA A 91 -10.08 -6.77 14.09
N GLY A 92 -11.09 -5.90 14.23
CA GLY A 92 -11.63 -5.47 15.51
C GLY A 92 -10.83 -4.35 16.20
N THR A 93 -9.79 -3.83 15.56
CA THR A 93 -9.11 -2.62 16.03
C THR A 93 -10.04 -1.42 15.92
N ASP A 94 -10.12 -0.59 16.97
CA ASP A 94 -10.87 0.68 16.90
C ASP A 94 -10.18 1.64 15.94
N VAL A 95 -10.71 1.75 14.73
CA VAL A 95 -10.22 2.63 13.65
C VAL A 95 -10.96 3.97 13.59
N LYS A 96 -11.77 4.28 14.60
CA LYS A 96 -12.47 5.56 14.66
C LYS A 96 -11.51 6.72 14.78
N VAL A 97 -11.70 7.71 13.90
CA VAL A 97 -10.85 8.88 13.84
C VAL A 97 -11.24 9.87 14.92
N ARG A 98 -10.26 10.32 15.71
CA ARG A 98 -10.41 11.37 16.70
C ARG A 98 -9.67 12.61 16.24
N GLN A 99 -10.29 13.76 16.38
CA GLN A 99 -9.69 15.03 16.01
C GLN A 99 -9.36 15.87 17.25
N GLU A 100 -8.14 16.32 17.33
CA GLU A 100 -7.66 17.26 18.36
C GLU A 100 -7.07 18.50 17.67
N GLY A 101 -7.86 19.56 17.58
CA GLY A 101 -7.48 20.74 16.85
C GLY A 101 -7.29 20.45 15.36
N ARG A 102 -6.05 20.53 14.87
CA ARG A 102 -5.69 20.22 13.46
C ARG A 102 -5.07 18.83 13.28
N ILE A 103 -4.99 18.04 14.34
CA ILE A 103 -4.38 16.71 14.34
C ILE A 103 -5.49 15.66 14.35
N TYR A 104 -5.32 14.63 13.53
CA TYR A 104 -6.22 13.48 13.43
C TYR A 104 -5.49 12.23 13.90
N HIS A 105 -6.13 11.43 14.74
CA HIS A 105 -5.57 10.24 15.34
C HIS A 105 -6.44 9.03 15.02
N ALA A 106 -5.89 8.04 14.35
CA ALA A 106 -6.46 6.72 14.20
C ALA A 106 -5.39 5.74 13.68
N PRO A 107 -5.55 4.42 13.95
CA PRO A 107 -4.74 3.39 13.31
C PRO A 107 -4.85 3.44 11.79
N GLY A 108 -3.72 3.57 11.07
CA GLY A 108 -3.70 3.57 9.60
C GLY A 108 -4.11 4.89 8.92
N ILE A 109 -4.36 5.98 9.69
CA ILE A 109 -4.79 7.26 9.08
C ILE A 109 -3.69 7.92 8.24
N GLY A 110 -2.43 7.74 8.62
CA GLY A 110 -1.27 8.17 7.85
C GLY A 110 -0.88 7.14 6.83
N ASP A 111 -0.66 5.93 7.29
CA ASP A 111 -0.20 4.76 6.55
C ASP A 111 -1.34 3.76 6.36
N ASN A 112 -1.99 3.69 5.15
CA ASN A 112 -1.73 4.60 4.03
C ASN A 112 -3.02 5.26 3.54
N CYS A 113 -3.96 5.62 4.46
CA CYS A 113 -5.17 6.36 4.08
C CYS A 113 -4.83 7.76 3.54
N SER A 114 -3.68 8.34 3.93
CA SER A 114 -3.20 9.60 3.36
C SER A 114 -2.79 9.46 1.89
N GLY A 115 -2.14 8.36 1.52
CA GLY A 115 -1.80 8.05 0.14
C GLY A 115 -3.04 7.78 -0.72
N LEU A 116 -4.02 7.03 -0.19
CA LEU A 116 -5.30 6.81 -0.87
C LEU A 116 -6.04 8.14 -1.12
N ARG A 117 -6.10 9.02 -0.11
CA ARG A 117 -6.65 10.37 -0.27
C ARG A 117 -5.92 11.14 -1.36
N ALA A 118 -4.58 11.14 -1.35
CA ALA A 118 -3.80 11.85 -2.36
C ALA A 118 -4.04 11.29 -3.76
N LEU A 119 -4.11 9.96 -3.91
CA LEU A 119 -4.45 9.29 -5.17
C LEU A 119 -5.80 9.77 -5.72
N LEU A 120 -6.84 9.79 -4.89
CA LEU A 120 -8.18 10.24 -5.28
C LEU A 120 -8.22 11.73 -5.56
N GLN A 121 -7.49 12.55 -4.81
CA GLN A 121 -7.38 13.99 -5.06
C GLN A 121 -6.68 14.27 -6.40
N ILE A 122 -5.60 13.56 -6.72
CA ILE A 122 -4.93 13.66 -8.02
C ILE A 122 -5.91 13.29 -9.14
N LEU A 123 -6.70 12.25 -8.99
CA LEU A 123 -7.73 11.88 -9.98
C LEU A 123 -8.69 13.04 -10.24
N ARG A 124 -9.27 13.63 -9.18
CA ARG A 124 -10.14 14.81 -9.32
C ARG A 124 -9.45 15.98 -10.01
N MET A 125 -8.21 16.29 -9.63
CA MET A 125 -7.44 17.36 -10.27
C MET A 125 -7.35 17.18 -11.80
N TYR A 126 -7.16 15.96 -12.27
CA TYR A 126 -7.12 15.64 -13.70
C TYR A 126 -8.49 15.78 -14.37
N GLU A 127 -9.55 15.27 -13.73
CA GLU A 127 -10.90 15.26 -14.30
C GLU A 127 -11.52 16.68 -14.29
N ASP A 128 -11.50 17.35 -13.15
CA ASP A 128 -12.17 18.64 -12.97
C ASP A 128 -11.49 19.78 -13.76
N ASN A 129 -10.17 19.67 -14.00
CA ASN A 129 -9.40 20.63 -14.79
C ASN A 129 -9.15 20.19 -16.24
N HIS A 130 -9.74 19.08 -16.67
CA HIS A 130 -9.61 18.55 -18.04
C HIS A 130 -8.14 18.40 -18.48
N ILE A 131 -7.27 17.99 -17.57
CA ILE A 131 -5.84 17.82 -17.87
C ILE A 131 -5.67 16.57 -18.71
N GLU A 132 -5.25 16.74 -19.96
CA GLU A 132 -4.99 15.63 -20.87
C GLU A 132 -3.55 15.14 -20.78
N THR A 133 -3.36 13.82 -20.94
CA THR A 133 -2.06 13.16 -20.97
C THR A 133 -1.81 12.50 -22.31
N GLU A 134 -0.56 12.33 -22.72
CA GLU A 134 -0.23 11.60 -23.94
C GLU A 134 -0.48 10.09 -23.78
N GLY A 135 -0.04 9.52 -22.68
CA GLY A 135 -0.25 8.12 -22.32
C GLY A 135 -1.36 7.94 -21.29
N ASP A 136 -1.73 6.70 -21.08
CA ASP A 136 -2.74 6.34 -20.10
C ASP A 136 -2.24 6.53 -18.67
N LEU A 137 -3.16 6.89 -17.79
CA LEU A 137 -2.93 6.84 -16.34
C LEU A 137 -3.75 5.69 -15.74
N LEU A 138 -3.09 4.89 -14.90
CA LEU A 138 -3.76 3.91 -14.05
C LEU A 138 -3.77 4.43 -12.63
N PHE A 139 -4.95 4.48 -12.02
CA PHE A 139 -5.13 4.77 -10.60
C PHE A 139 -5.37 3.46 -9.87
N VAL A 140 -4.50 3.13 -8.91
CA VAL A 140 -4.46 1.79 -8.34
C VAL A 140 -4.51 1.83 -6.82
N GLY A 141 -5.53 1.20 -6.23
CA GLY A 141 -5.51 0.80 -4.83
C GLY A 141 -4.87 -0.59 -4.74
N THR A 142 -3.70 -0.72 -4.16
CA THR A 142 -3.02 -2.00 -4.03
C THR A 142 -3.37 -2.71 -2.73
N VAL A 143 -3.28 -4.04 -2.71
CA VAL A 143 -3.52 -4.87 -1.53
C VAL A 143 -2.24 -5.53 -1.04
N GLY A 144 -2.17 -5.81 0.26
CA GLY A 144 -1.10 -6.60 0.85
C GLY A 144 0.27 -5.98 0.69
N GLU A 145 0.40 -4.68 0.92
CA GLU A 145 1.70 -4.02 1.04
C GLU A 145 2.37 -4.45 2.32
N GLU A 146 1.60 -4.48 3.40
CA GLU A 146 2.06 -4.67 4.76
C GLU A 146 2.41 -6.11 5.11
N GLY A 147 3.41 -6.23 5.95
CA GLY A 147 3.72 -7.47 6.67
C GLY A 147 3.82 -8.70 5.78
N ASN A 148 3.01 -9.71 6.09
CA ASN A 148 2.96 -10.97 5.36
C ASN A 148 2.24 -10.86 3.99
N GLY A 149 1.66 -9.72 3.67
CA GLY A 149 1.09 -9.42 2.36
C GLY A 149 2.14 -9.40 1.25
N ASP A 150 3.39 -9.09 1.61
CA ASP A 150 4.57 -9.22 0.74
C ASP A 150 4.38 -8.49 -0.59
N ILE A 151 3.78 -7.30 -0.53
CA ILE A 151 3.46 -6.45 -1.70
C ILE A 151 2.72 -7.22 -2.82
N ARG A 152 1.85 -8.19 -2.46
CA ARG A 152 1.20 -9.09 -3.44
C ARG A 152 0.42 -8.36 -4.51
N GLY A 153 -0.23 -7.25 -4.14
CA GLY A 153 -0.98 -6.42 -5.09
C GLY A 153 -0.07 -5.80 -6.14
N SER A 154 1.03 -5.18 -5.71
CA SER A 154 2.01 -4.60 -6.61
C SER A 154 2.68 -5.65 -7.49
N LYS A 155 3.04 -6.82 -6.94
CA LYS A 155 3.58 -7.94 -7.73
C LYS A 155 2.63 -8.38 -8.83
N ALA A 156 1.33 -8.47 -8.56
CA ALA A 156 0.33 -8.83 -9.56
C ALA A 156 0.15 -7.78 -10.67
N LEU A 157 0.43 -6.51 -10.41
CA LEU A 157 0.42 -5.49 -11.47
C LEU A 157 1.53 -5.70 -12.51
N PHE A 158 2.63 -6.32 -12.12
CA PHE A 158 3.83 -6.53 -12.95
C PHE A 158 4.05 -7.99 -13.35
N ASP A 159 3.01 -8.82 -13.32
CA ASP A 159 3.06 -10.22 -13.74
C ASP A 159 3.12 -10.44 -15.27
N GLY A 160 3.09 -9.33 -16.03
CA GLY A 160 3.09 -9.33 -17.50
C GLY A 160 1.69 -9.30 -18.13
N SER A 161 0.62 -9.34 -17.32
CA SER A 161 -0.76 -9.23 -17.82
C SER A 161 -1.14 -7.82 -18.26
N ARG A 162 -0.40 -6.81 -17.79
CA ARG A 162 -0.61 -5.40 -18.10
C ARG A 162 0.70 -4.75 -18.53
N HIS A 163 0.61 -3.84 -19.49
CA HIS A 163 1.74 -2.99 -19.85
C HIS A 163 1.75 -1.74 -18.96
N ILE A 164 2.82 -1.55 -18.21
CA ILE A 164 3.04 -0.38 -17.34
C ILE A 164 4.49 0.06 -17.52
N ASP A 165 4.69 1.29 -18.01
CA ASP A 165 6.02 1.86 -18.25
C ASP A 165 6.62 2.51 -17.01
N GLY A 166 5.79 2.96 -16.08
CA GLY A 166 6.22 3.58 -14.84
C GLY A 166 5.19 3.42 -13.72
N PHE A 167 5.68 3.35 -12.47
CA PHE A 167 4.84 3.25 -11.29
C PHE A 167 5.31 4.24 -10.24
N ILE A 168 4.38 4.99 -9.67
CA ILE A 168 4.60 5.88 -8.53
C ILE A 168 3.75 5.40 -7.37
N ALA A 169 4.40 4.87 -6.34
CA ALA A 169 3.74 4.57 -5.07
C ALA A 169 3.60 5.87 -4.26
N ILE A 170 2.37 6.17 -3.87
CA ILE A 170 2.05 7.29 -2.99
C ILE A 170 1.96 6.74 -1.57
N ASP A 171 3.06 6.90 -0.84
CA ASP A 171 3.24 6.34 0.48
C ASP A 171 4.20 7.22 1.29
N SER A 172 4.27 7.01 2.62
CA SER A 172 5.09 7.81 3.51
C SER A 172 4.51 9.19 3.87
N THR A 173 4.94 9.68 5.02
CA THR A 173 4.59 10.99 5.56
C THR A 173 5.59 12.09 5.22
N ASP A 174 6.73 11.75 4.61
CA ASP A 174 7.77 12.71 4.20
C ASP A 174 7.50 13.23 2.79
N VAL A 175 6.72 14.30 2.71
CA VAL A 175 6.31 14.95 1.44
C VAL A 175 7.45 15.61 0.67
N GLY A 176 8.61 15.80 1.29
CA GLY A 176 9.80 16.38 0.64
C GLY A 176 10.68 15.34 -0.06
N ARG A 177 10.30 14.05 -0.09
CA ARG A 177 11.18 12.97 -0.46
C ARG A 177 10.61 12.11 -1.59
N ILE A 178 11.46 11.81 -2.56
CA ILE A 178 11.17 10.85 -3.63
C ILE A 178 12.17 9.71 -3.52
N LEU A 179 11.69 8.51 -3.21
CA LEU A 179 12.49 7.29 -3.19
C LEU A 179 12.49 6.68 -4.59
N LYS A 180 13.68 6.46 -5.15
CA LYS A 180 13.87 5.86 -6.49
C LYS A 180 14.58 4.52 -6.48
N GLY A 181 14.80 3.96 -5.31
CA GLY A 181 15.44 2.69 -5.13
C GLY A 181 15.07 2.09 -3.78
N ALA A 182 15.01 0.79 -3.73
CA ALA A 182 14.69 0.03 -2.53
C ALA A 182 15.56 -1.23 -2.44
N THR A 183 15.72 -1.74 -1.22
CA THR A 183 16.34 -3.03 -0.95
C THR A 183 15.28 -4.11 -1.09
N GLY A 184 15.61 -5.21 -1.77
CA GLY A 184 14.74 -6.39 -1.82
C GLY A 184 14.52 -7.00 -0.43
N SER A 185 13.38 -7.65 -0.24
CA SER A 185 13.01 -8.27 1.03
C SER A 185 12.64 -9.73 0.82
N HIS A 186 13.11 -10.60 1.73
CA HIS A 186 12.69 -11.98 1.83
C HIS A 186 12.18 -12.26 3.24
N ARG A 187 11.03 -12.91 3.32
CA ARG A 187 10.42 -13.32 4.60
C ARG A 187 10.40 -14.83 4.69
N TRP A 188 10.85 -15.35 5.80
CA TRP A 188 10.96 -16.78 6.04
C TRP A 188 10.15 -17.15 7.28
N ARG A 189 9.40 -18.24 7.18
CA ARG A 189 8.81 -18.91 8.33
C ARG A 189 9.52 -20.22 8.53
N ILE A 190 10.18 -20.39 9.65
CA ILE A 190 10.86 -21.63 10.01
C ILE A 190 10.01 -22.33 11.05
N CYS A 191 9.50 -23.51 10.72
CA CYS A 191 8.76 -24.38 11.61
C CYS A 191 9.60 -25.61 11.95
N VAL A 192 9.51 -26.04 13.19
CA VAL A 192 10.17 -27.28 13.64
C VAL A 192 9.12 -28.14 14.33
N ASP A 193 8.87 -29.32 13.75
CA ASP A 193 7.96 -30.31 14.32
C ASP A 193 8.78 -31.37 15.07
N GLY A 194 8.24 -31.82 16.19
CA GLY A 194 8.81 -32.86 17.00
C GLY A 194 7.74 -33.85 17.47
N THR A 195 8.12 -35.04 17.81
CA THR A 195 7.21 -36.09 18.30
C THR A 195 6.50 -35.74 19.62
N GLY A 196 7.04 -34.72 20.33
CA GLY A 196 6.59 -34.42 21.69
C GLY A 196 7.02 -35.51 22.67
N GLY A 197 6.62 -35.35 23.94
CA GLY A 197 6.91 -36.30 24.99
C GLY A 197 6.63 -35.73 26.38
N HIS A 198 6.52 -36.59 27.36
CA HIS A 198 6.33 -36.18 28.75
C HIS A 198 7.62 -35.57 29.30
N SER A 199 7.52 -34.43 29.96
CA SER A 199 8.64 -33.60 30.41
C SER A 199 9.62 -34.33 31.33
N TYR A 200 9.18 -35.35 32.05
CA TYR A 200 10.04 -36.17 32.94
C TYR A 200 10.41 -37.51 32.29
N ALA A 201 9.41 -38.27 31.80
CA ALA A 201 9.62 -39.64 31.32
C ALA A 201 10.44 -39.69 30.03
N ASP A 202 10.23 -38.68 29.12
CA ASP A 202 10.90 -38.66 27.83
C ASP A 202 12.04 -37.63 27.74
N PHE A 203 12.40 -37.02 28.88
CA PHE A 203 13.47 -36.05 28.92
C PHE A 203 14.83 -36.66 28.45
N GLY A 204 15.38 -36.07 27.39
CA GLY A 204 16.65 -36.54 26.79
C GLY A 204 16.49 -37.75 25.84
N HIS A 205 15.31 -38.37 25.76
CA HIS A 205 15.05 -39.50 24.87
C HIS A 205 14.40 -39.09 23.55
N VAL A 206 13.68 -37.96 23.54
CA VAL A 206 13.04 -37.41 22.33
C VAL A 206 13.61 -36.03 21.99
N PRO A 207 13.75 -35.70 20.68
CA PRO A 207 14.20 -34.37 20.27
C PRO A 207 13.17 -33.30 20.63
N SER A 208 13.64 -32.18 21.17
CA SER A 208 12.82 -31.02 21.51
C SER A 208 12.78 -30.04 20.35
N ALA A 209 11.57 -29.78 19.79
CA ALA A 209 11.37 -28.78 18.76
C ALA A 209 11.76 -27.37 19.23
N ILE A 210 11.48 -27.04 20.50
CA ILE A 210 11.89 -25.75 21.09
C ILE A 210 13.43 -25.63 21.14
N HIS A 211 14.13 -26.66 21.56
CA HIS A 211 15.58 -26.60 21.58
C HIS A 211 16.19 -26.51 20.18
N ALA A 212 15.57 -27.13 19.19
CA ALA A 212 16.01 -27.02 17.81
C ALA A 212 15.82 -25.60 17.24
N ILE A 213 14.62 -25.01 17.41
CA ILE A 213 14.35 -23.66 16.92
C ILE A 213 15.19 -22.59 17.64
N CYS A 214 15.41 -22.74 18.96
CA CYS A 214 16.27 -21.82 19.69
C CYS A 214 17.75 -21.87 19.20
N ARG A 215 18.26 -23.06 18.90
CA ARG A 215 19.59 -23.18 18.29
C ARG A 215 19.67 -22.63 16.90
N ALA A 216 18.63 -22.78 16.09
CA ALA A 216 18.54 -22.16 14.76
C ALA A 216 18.51 -20.64 14.87
N GLY A 217 17.69 -20.08 15.77
CA GLY A 217 17.63 -18.65 16.05
C GLY A 217 18.98 -18.07 16.49
N ALA A 218 19.68 -18.73 17.41
CA ALA A 218 20.98 -18.29 17.83
C ALA A 218 21.99 -18.25 16.67
N LYS A 219 21.99 -19.25 15.78
CA LYS A 219 22.86 -19.26 14.60
C LYS A 219 22.51 -18.16 13.60
N ILE A 220 21.21 -17.88 13.42
CA ILE A 220 20.75 -16.77 12.57
C ILE A 220 21.21 -15.43 13.14
N ALA A 221 21.10 -15.24 14.46
CA ALA A 221 21.52 -14.02 15.12
C ALA A 221 23.03 -13.71 14.93
N ASP A 222 23.85 -14.74 14.68
CA ASP A 222 25.28 -14.59 14.43
C ASP A 222 25.64 -14.24 12.98
N PHE A 223 24.66 -14.13 12.07
CA PHE A 223 24.93 -13.80 10.67
C PHE A 223 25.61 -12.44 10.54
N LYS A 224 26.59 -12.40 9.67
CA LYS A 224 27.25 -11.16 9.25
C LYS A 224 26.69 -10.76 7.90
N VAL A 225 26.24 -9.52 7.80
CA VAL A 225 25.63 -8.96 6.58
C VAL A 225 26.44 -7.75 6.11
N PRO A 226 26.45 -7.45 4.80
CA PRO A 226 27.12 -6.28 4.25
C PRO A 226 26.51 -4.98 4.76
N GLU A 227 27.34 -3.95 4.93
CA GLU A 227 26.90 -2.57 5.15
C GLU A 227 26.58 -1.88 3.83
N ASP A 228 27.25 -2.26 2.74
CA ASP A 228 27.03 -1.75 1.39
C ASP A 228 27.00 -2.92 0.38
N PRO A 229 25.89 -3.14 -0.33
CA PRO A 229 24.59 -2.51 -0.08
C PRO A 229 24.05 -2.86 1.31
N LYS A 230 23.37 -1.89 1.94
CA LYS A 230 22.83 -2.09 3.29
C LYS A 230 21.90 -3.31 3.31
N THR A 231 22.30 -4.30 4.09
CA THR A 231 21.54 -5.53 4.32
C THR A 231 21.20 -5.64 5.81
N THR A 232 19.99 -6.08 6.11
CA THR A 232 19.51 -6.25 7.48
C THR A 232 18.74 -7.56 7.61
N PHE A 233 18.64 -8.10 8.81
CA PHE A 233 17.72 -9.18 9.16
C PHE A 233 17.22 -8.98 10.59
N THR A 234 16.04 -9.52 10.90
CA THR A 234 15.40 -9.41 12.22
C THR A 234 14.56 -10.66 12.49
#